data_deadd9e5bb32aa26d0327fc697105073
#
_entry.id   deadd9e5bb32aa26d0327fc697105073
#
_cell.length_a   1.000
_cell.length_b   1.000
_cell.length_c   1.000
_cell.angle_alpha   90.00
_cell.angle_beta   90.00
_cell.angle_gamma   90.00
#
_symmetry.space_group_name_H-M   'P 1'
#
loop_
_entity.id
_entity.type
_entity.pdbx_description
1 polymer ?
#
loop_
_entity_poly.entity_id
_entity_poly.type
_entity_poly.pdbx_seq_one_letter_code
_entity_poly.pdbx_strand_id
1 'polypeptide(L)'
;MQNFKKLIYSVLASTFLLNVNIPANSTEKEVKVYSGRHYNTDRSVYKKFAEETGIKVRLIEAAGISLIERLKREGKNSQADLILLVDAARITNAAKLGLLQSINSPSLENDVPIGLKDPDKE
;
A
#
# COMPACT_ATOMS: atom_id res chain seq x y z
N MET A 1 29.47 -63.62 -46.32
CA MET A 1 30.26 -62.77 -45.49
C MET A 1 29.73 -61.36 -45.64
N GLN A 2 28.89 -60.99 -44.70
CA GLN A 2 28.09 -59.76 -44.80
C GLN A 2 28.57 -58.73 -43.83
N ASN A 3 28.91 -57.57 -44.36
CA ASN A 3 29.30 -56.39 -43.61
C ASN A 3 28.07 -55.72 -43.02
N PHE A 4 27.90 -55.83 -41.70
CA PHE A 4 26.91 -55.08 -40.98
C PHE A 4 27.43 -53.65 -40.70
N LYS A 5 27.02 -52.71 -41.54
CA LYS A 5 27.24 -51.29 -41.25
C LYS A 5 26.30 -50.87 -40.17
N LYS A 6 26.83 -50.66 -38.96
CA LYS A 6 26.09 -50.01 -37.84
C LYS A 6 25.98 -48.54 -38.15
N LEU A 7 24.81 -48.11 -38.51
CA LEU A 7 24.45 -46.71 -38.65
C LEU A 7 24.22 -46.13 -37.25
N ILE A 8 25.16 -45.31 -36.76
CA ILE A 8 25.05 -44.59 -35.52
C ILE A 8 24.28 -43.30 -35.83
N TYR A 9 23.01 -43.26 -35.45
CA TYR A 9 22.24 -41.99 -35.45
C TYR A 9 22.64 -41.18 -34.23
N SER A 10 23.47 -40.17 -34.47
CA SER A 10 23.74 -39.12 -33.46
C SER A 10 22.51 -38.21 -33.38
N VAL A 11 21.67 -38.44 -32.39
CA VAL A 11 20.59 -37.53 -32.04
C VAL A 11 21.21 -36.37 -31.29
N LEU A 12 21.48 -35.26 -31.98
CA LEU A 12 21.76 -33.97 -31.35
C LEU A 12 20.47 -33.47 -30.70
N ALA A 13 20.30 -33.73 -29.40
CA ALA A 13 19.28 -33.10 -28.61
C ALA A 13 19.68 -31.63 -28.40
N SER A 14 19.18 -30.77 -29.27
CA SER A 14 19.28 -29.31 -29.14
C SER A 14 18.36 -28.89 -27.98
N THR A 15 18.91 -28.79 -26.79
CA THR A 15 18.23 -28.21 -25.65
C THR A 15 18.07 -26.71 -25.88
N PHE A 16 16.93 -26.34 -26.45
CA PHE A 16 16.49 -24.95 -26.56
C PHE A 16 16.08 -24.49 -25.17
N LEU A 17 17.01 -23.85 -24.42
CA LEU A 17 16.74 -23.19 -23.19
C LEU A 17 15.84 -21.98 -23.48
N LEU A 18 14.54 -22.18 -23.36
CA LEU A 18 13.58 -21.09 -23.30
C LEU A 18 13.91 -20.26 -22.05
N ASN A 19 14.61 -19.15 -22.25
CA ASN A 19 14.70 -18.10 -21.24
C ASN A 19 13.30 -17.52 -21.06
N VAL A 20 12.51 -18.12 -20.18
CA VAL A 20 11.26 -17.54 -19.70
C VAL A 20 11.68 -16.38 -18.79
N ASN A 21 11.75 -15.18 -19.35
CA ASN A 21 11.74 -13.96 -18.56
C ASN A 21 10.39 -13.88 -17.86
N ILE A 22 10.30 -14.46 -16.67
CA ILE A 22 9.19 -14.21 -15.75
C ILE A 22 9.39 -12.76 -15.32
N PRO A 23 8.49 -11.81 -15.67
CA PRO A 23 8.57 -10.47 -15.13
C PRO A 23 8.50 -10.65 -13.62
N ALA A 24 9.53 -10.20 -12.90
CA ALA A 24 9.45 -10.09 -11.46
C ALA A 24 8.25 -9.20 -11.18
N ASN A 25 7.17 -9.80 -10.67
CA ASN A 25 6.00 -9.07 -10.25
C ASN A 25 6.44 -8.27 -9.02
N SER A 26 7.06 -7.11 -9.26
CA SER A 26 7.34 -6.17 -8.21
C SER A 26 5.98 -5.76 -7.68
N THR A 27 5.60 -6.28 -6.52
CA THR A 27 4.43 -5.83 -5.79
C THR A 27 4.62 -4.34 -5.59
N GLU A 28 3.96 -3.54 -6.40
CA GLU A 28 4.05 -2.09 -6.35
C GLU A 28 3.66 -1.68 -4.94
N LYS A 29 4.57 -1.03 -4.23
CA LYS A 29 4.30 -0.57 -2.87
C LYS A 29 3.20 0.48 -2.93
N GLU A 30 2.12 0.27 -2.21
CA GLU A 30 1.03 1.24 -2.13
C GLU A 30 0.64 1.52 -0.68
N VAL A 31 0.17 2.74 -0.43
CA VAL A 31 -0.51 3.15 0.79
C VAL A 31 -1.95 3.53 0.45
N LYS A 32 -2.90 2.96 1.18
CA LYS A 32 -4.34 3.19 0.98
C LYS A 32 -4.83 4.23 1.96
N VAL A 33 -5.29 5.36 1.44
CA VAL A 33 -5.77 6.50 2.21
C VAL A 33 -7.28 6.62 2.08
N TYR A 34 -7.99 6.48 3.20
CA TYR A 34 -9.41 6.79 3.30
C TYR A 34 -9.55 8.27 3.65
N SER A 35 -10.05 9.08 2.71
CA SER A 35 -10.12 10.53 2.87
C SER A 35 -11.54 11.06 2.89
N GLY A 36 -11.90 11.73 4.00
CA GLY A 36 -13.08 12.58 4.10
C GLY A 36 -12.84 14.01 3.58
N ARG A 37 -11.65 14.26 3.01
CA ARG A 37 -11.23 15.56 2.48
C ARG A 37 -11.25 15.50 0.96
N HIS A 38 -11.73 16.56 0.32
CA HIS A 38 -11.87 16.64 -1.14
C HIS A 38 -11.12 17.86 -1.71
N TYR A 39 -9.97 18.20 -1.11
CA TYR A 39 -9.20 19.37 -1.53
C TYR A 39 -8.18 19.01 -2.61
N ASN A 40 -8.15 19.80 -3.68
CA ASN A 40 -7.16 19.61 -4.75
C ASN A 40 -5.71 19.78 -4.27
N THR A 41 -5.50 20.58 -3.22
CA THR A 41 -4.18 20.75 -2.57
C THR A 41 -3.63 19.47 -1.99
N ASP A 42 -4.48 18.59 -1.48
CA ASP A 42 -4.05 17.31 -0.90
C ASP A 42 -3.45 16.40 -1.99
N ARG A 43 -3.97 16.49 -3.22
CA ARG A 43 -3.45 15.68 -4.35
C ARG A 43 -2.00 15.98 -4.69
N SER A 44 -1.56 17.23 -4.54
CA SER A 44 -0.16 17.59 -4.76
C SER A 44 0.77 16.97 -3.72
N VAL A 45 0.33 16.86 -2.47
CA VAL A 45 1.06 16.21 -1.38
C VAL A 45 1.22 14.71 -1.67
N TYR A 46 0.14 14.03 -2.07
CA TYR A 46 0.20 12.62 -2.42
C TYR A 46 1.12 12.34 -3.62
N LYS A 47 1.06 13.21 -4.63
CA LYS A 47 1.94 13.12 -5.80
C LYS A 47 3.41 13.26 -5.39
N LYS A 48 3.73 14.29 -4.62
CA LYS A 48 5.08 14.52 -4.11
C LYS A 48 5.59 13.33 -3.30
N PHE A 49 4.77 12.80 -2.40
CA PHE A 49 5.13 11.60 -1.63
C PHE A 49 5.44 10.41 -2.53
N ALA A 50 4.61 10.16 -3.54
CA ALA A 50 4.85 9.05 -4.46
C ALA A 50 6.13 9.24 -5.30
N GLU A 51 6.42 10.48 -5.71
CA GLU A 51 7.65 10.81 -6.45
C GLU A 51 8.92 10.63 -5.59
N GLU A 52 8.86 11.00 -4.31
CA GLU A 52 10.00 10.93 -3.40
C GLU A 52 10.26 9.51 -2.86
N THR A 53 9.21 8.70 -2.69
CA THR A 53 9.32 7.40 -2.02
C THR A 53 9.17 6.20 -2.95
N GLY A 54 8.64 6.40 -4.14
CA GLY A 54 8.23 5.31 -5.03
C GLY A 54 7.02 4.52 -4.52
N ILE A 55 6.30 5.01 -3.49
CA ILE A 55 5.12 4.38 -2.90
C ILE A 55 3.87 5.04 -3.49
N LYS A 56 3.03 4.26 -4.13
CA LYS A 56 1.79 4.75 -4.73
C LYS A 56 0.75 5.09 -3.66
N VAL A 57 0.09 6.22 -3.80
CA VAL A 57 -1.04 6.56 -2.94
C VAL A 57 -2.35 6.16 -3.61
N ARG A 58 -3.07 5.24 -2.98
CA ARG A 58 -4.41 4.83 -3.40
C ARG A 58 -5.45 5.54 -2.54
N LEU A 59 -6.08 6.54 -3.15
CA LEU A 59 -7.06 7.39 -2.47
C LEU A 59 -8.47 6.82 -2.63
N ILE A 60 -9.18 6.70 -1.51
CA ILE A 60 -10.59 6.33 -1.44
C ILE A 60 -11.32 7.48 -0.73
N GLU A 61 -12.12 8.23 -1.49
CA GLU A 61 -12.80 9.43 -1.01
C GLU A 61 -14.28 9.13 -0.72
N ALA A 62 -14.74 9.53 0.45
CA ALA A 62 -16.15 9.46 0.85
C ALA A 62 -16.40 10.43 2.02
N ALA A 63 -17.68 10.61 2.40
CA ALA A 63 -18.01 11.37 3.61
C ALA A 63 -17.36 10.73 4.85
N GLY A 64 -16.77 11.55 5.75
CA GLY A 64 -16.01 11.06 6.90
C GLY A 64 -16.79 10.09 7.79
N ILE A 65 -18.09 10.31 7.99
CA ILE A 65 -18.95 9.37 8.72
C ILE A 65 -19.03 8.02 8.01
N SER A 66 -19.17 8.01 6.70
CA SER A 66 -19.23 6.76 5.90
C SER A 66 -17.91 6.00 5.97
N LEU A 67 -16.78 6.70 6.03
CA LEU A 67 -15.47 6.07 6.19
C LEU A 67 -15.30 5.43 7.57
N ILE A 68 -15.75 6.08 8.63
CA ILE A 68 -15.76 5.53 10.00
C ILE A 68 -16.61 4.26 10.06
N GLU A 69 -17.83 4.30 9.51
CA GLU A 69 -18.70 3.13 9.47
C GLU A 69 -18.10 2.00 8.61
N ARG A 70 -17.39 2.35 7.56
CA ARG A 70 -16.67 1.38 6.75
C ARG A 70 -15.56 0.71 7.54
N LEU A 71 -14.71 1.47 8.24
CA LEU A 71 -13.66 0.94 9.11
C LEU A 71 -14.23 0.01 10.19
N LYS A 72 -15.35 0.38 10.82
CA LYS A 72 -16.04 -0.47 11.79
C LYS A 72 -16.44 -1.81 11.20
N ARG A 73 -17.00 -1.83 9.99
CA ARG A 73 -17.40 -3.08 9.32
C ARG A 73 -16.20 -3.92 8.88
N GLU A 74 -15.15 -3.29 8.40
CA GLU A 74 -13.92 -3.96 7.97
C GLU A 74 -13.14 -4.51 9.16
N GLY A 75 -13.17 -3.81 10.30
CA GLY A 75 -12.48 -4.19 11.53
C GLY A 75 -11.00 -4.48 11.29
N LYS A 76 -10.51 -5.60 11.81
CA LYS A 76 -9.11 -6.02 11.63
C LYS A 76 -8.72 -6.35 10.19
N ASN A 77 -9.68 -6.49 9.29
CA ASN A 77 -9.47 -6.76 7.86
C ASN A 77 -9.51 -5.47 7.03
N SER A 78 -9.52 -4.30 7.68
CA SER A 78 -9.47 -3.04 6.96
C SER A 78 -8.25 -2.98 6.04
N GLN A 79 -8.46 -2.43 4.86
CA GLN A 79 -7.40 -2.20 3.90
C GLN A 79 -6.86 -0.76 3.99
N ALA A 80 -7.42 0.08 4.85
CA ALA A 80 -6.93 1.43 5.06
C ALA A 80 -5.63 1.42 5.87
N ASP A 81 -4.60 2.06 5.34
CA ASP A 81 -3.36 2.33 6.07
C ASP A 81 -3.44 3.67 6.79
N LEU A 82 -4.23 4.60 6.25
CA LEU A 82 -4.41 5.95 6.78
C LEU A 82 -5.85 6.41 6.61
N ILE A 83 -6.38 7.14 7.61
CA ILE A 83 -7.63 7.86 7.48
C ILE A 83 -7.39 9.36 7.69
N LEU A 84 -7.93 10.18 6.78
CA LEU A 84 -7.93 11.64 6.86
C LEU A 84 -9.36 12.14 7.05
N LEU A 85 -9.58 12.82 8.18
CA LEU A 85 -10.86 13.42 8.51
C LEU A 85 -10.73 14.94 8.58
N VAL A 86 -11.86 15.64 8.45
CA VAL A 86 -11.85 17.11 8.34
C VAL A 86 -11.80 17.85 9.68
N ASP A 87 -12.11 17.17 10.78
CA ASP A 87 -12.18 17.78 12.10
C ASP A 87 -11.75 16.84 13.22
N ALA A 88 -11.35 17.45 14.35
CA ALA A 88 -10.89 16.75 15.53
C ALA A 88 -11.99 15.88 16.17
N ALA A 89 -13.26 16.28 16.09
CA ALA A 89 -14.33 15.52 16.71
C ALA A 89 -14.50 14.14 16.05
N ARG A 90 -14.35 14.05 14.71
CA ARG A 90 -14.42 12.79 13.99
C ARG A 90 -13.22 11.89 14.27
N ILE A 91 -12.01 12.45 14.35
CA ILE A 91 -10.83 11.66 14.65
C ILE A 91 -10.88 11.13 16.08
N THR A 92 -11.27 11.97 17.06
CA THR A 92 -11.47 11.53 18.43
C THR A 92 -12.54 10.45 18.56
N ASN A 93 -13.62 10.53 17.79
CA ASN A 93 -14.61 9.46 17.76
C ASN A 93 -14.05 8.15 17.18
N ALA A 94 -13.24 8.22 16.13
CA ALA A 94 -12.59 7.05 15.57
C ALA A 94 -11.63 6.40 16.59
N ALA A 95 -10.85 7.19 17.32
CA ALA A 95 -9.99 6.75 18.41
C ALA A 95 -10.79 6.04 19.51
N LYS A 96 -11.85 6.67 20.03
CA LYS A 96 -12.73 6.07 21.06
C LYS A 96 -13.38 4.75 20.62
N LEU A 97 -13.55 4.54 19.34
CA LEU A 97 -14.06 3.29 18.77
C LEU A 97 -12.95 2.24 18.58
N GLY A 98 -11.70 2.54 18.93
CA GLY A 98 -10.57 1.65 18.76
C GLY A 98 -10.24 1.35 17.28
N LEU A 99 -10.50 2.30 16.39
CA LEU A 99 -10.26 2.16 14.96
C LEU A 99 -8.86 2.62 14.53
N LEU A 100 -8.15 3.28 15.43
CA LEU A 100 -6.81 3.82 15.21
C LEU A 100 -5.79 3.01 16.00
N GLN A 101 -4.53 3.16 15.66
CA GLN A 101 -3.41 2.59 16.39
C GLN A 101 -2.37 3.67 16.69
N SER A 102 -1.69 3.53 17.81
CA SER A 102 -0.63 4.45 18.22
C SER A 102 0.52 4.46 17.24
N ILE A 103 1.03 5.65 16.96
CA ILE A 103 2.21 5.87 16.12
C ILE A 103 3.35 6.42 16.98
N ASN A 104 4.53 5.82 16.86
CA ASN A 104 5.76 6.35 17.42
C ASN A 104 6.65 6.82 16.27
N SER A 105 6.70 8.13 16.06
CA SER A 105 7.49 8.77 14.99
C SER A 105 8.24 9.98 15.53
N PRO A 106 9.59 9.95 15.53
CA PRO A 106 10.39 11.11 15.95
C PRO A 106 10.08 12.38 15.17
N SER A 107 9.79 12.26 13.87
CA SER A 107 9.41 13.43 13.05
C SER A 107 8.11 14.05 13.53
N LEU A 108 7.08 13.24 13.79
CA LEU A 108 5.81 13.75 14.33
C LEU A 108 5.98 14.37 15.72
N GLU A 109 6.84 13.79 16.54
CA GLU A 109 7.13 14.35 17.88
C GLU A 109 7.78 15.72 17.80
N ASN A 110 8.66 15.95 16.83
CA ASN A 110 9.39 17.22 16.68
C ASN A 110 8.61 18.27 15.89
N ASP A 111 7.90 17.86 14.86
CA ASP A 111 7.35 18.77 13.85
C ASP A 111 5.90 19.17 14.12
N VAL A 112 5.15 18.36 14.91
CA VAL A 112 3.75 18.66 15.24
C VAL A 112 3.69 19.37 16.58
N PRO A 113 3.06 20.58 16.66
CA PRO A 113 2.84 21.28 17.93
C PRO A 113 2.07 20.44 18.94
N ILE A 114 2.42 20.54 20.23
CA ILE A 114 1.84 19.71 21.29
C ILE A 114 0.31 19.81 21.39
N GLY A 115 -0.25 20.98 21.12
CA GLY A 115 -1.71 21.18 21.12
C GLY A 115 -2.46 20.57 19.93
N LEU A 116 -1.74 20.01 18.96
CA LEU A 116 -2.28 19.31 17.79
C LEU A 116 -2.00 17.81 17.81
N LYS A 117 -1.32 17.33 18.84
CA LYS A 117 -1.08 15.92 19.06
C LYS A 117 -2.21 15.30 19.86
N ASP A 118 -2.56 14.08 19.51
CA ASP A 118 -3.40 13.26 20.36
C ASP A 118 -2.59 12.85 21.61
N PRO A 119 -3.14 13.04 22.84
CA PRO A 119 -2.43 12.67 24.06
C PRO A 119 -2.15 11.18 24.17
N ASP A 120 -3.00 10.35 23.55
CA ASP A 120 -2.87 8.89 23.55
C ASP A 120 -2.05 8.37 22.35
N LYS A 121 -1.56 9.29 21.49
CA LYS A 121 -0.73 9.02 20.30
C LYS A 121 -1.41 8.12 19.24
N GLU A 122 -2.72 8.20 19.12
CA GLU A 122 -3.50 7.47 18.11
C GLU A 122 -3.73 8.23 16.80
#